data_ebfab5e8a83285e3f5a0c3df88b32239
#
_entry.id   ebfab5e8a83285e3f5a0c3df88b32239
#
_cell.length_a   1.000
_cell.length_b   1.000
_cell.length_c   1.000
_cell.angle_alpha   90.00
_cell.angle_beta   90.00
_cell.angle_gamma   90.00
#
_symmetry.space_group_name_H-M   'P 1'
#
loop_
_entity.id
_entity.type
_entity.pdbx_description
1 polymer ?
#
loop_
_entity_poly.entity_id
_entity_poly.type
_entity_poly.pdbx_seq_one_letter_code
_entity_poly.pdbx_strand_id
1 'polypeptide(L)'
;MKKILSVALVALMLVAAFAGCGKTETLKMGMGVYASASATSADGDTNGTGEVVATVAAVLVDKDGKIVKCELDTADNSVEFTSAGVAVAAGEFVTKYDLGTNYNMAAYGSDNNGDGVVKEWFEQADAFEAVCVGKTVDEVKALLVNGYTGNDEVMAAGCTIGVADFVKAVEKAVANAVDTGATANDTLKVAIVSAVESKDATADAAGAHEFEIAFAAAATNGGKVTAMATDTLAASFEFDAKGACTAAEELKTKNELGTAYNMAAYGSDNNGDGVVKEWNEQAAVFSTACVGLDANGISALISDDYYHGVESLQTAGCTMGVSMLAKAAVKAAQ
;
A
#
# COMPACT_ATOMS: atom_id res chain seq x y z
N MET A 1 -31.20 20.34 10.77
CA MET A 1 -30.13 21.34 10.65
C MET A 1 -29.36 21.65 11.96
N LYS A 2 -29.51 20.90 13.06
CA LYS A 2 -28.78 21.17 14.34
C LYS A 2 -27.80 20.02 14.73
N LYS A 3 -27.71 18.93 13.99
CA LYS A 3 -26.84 17.78 14.31
C LYS A 3 -25.54 17.69 13.49
N ILE A 4 -25.44 18.43 12.38
CA ILE A 4 -24.26 18.44 11.50
C ILE A 4 -23.11 19.33 12.03
N LEU A 5 -23.41 20.23 12.97
CA LEU A 5 -22.42 21.18 13.52
C LEU A 5 -21.53 20.56 14.62
N SER A 6 -21.87 19.37 15.14
CA SER A 6 -21.18 18.79 16.31
C SER A 6 -19.95 17.95 15.91
N VAL A 7 -19.94 17.35 14.71
CA VAL A 7 -18.84 16.48 14.26
C VAL A 7 -17.66 17.30 13.71
N ALA A 8 -17.95 18.40 13.01
CA ALA A 8 -16.91 19.31 12.52
C ALA A 8 -16.16 20.05 13.66
N LEU A 9 -16.75 20.16 14.84
CA LEU A 9 -16.14 20.88 15.97
C LEU A 9 -15.18 20.00 16.78
N VAL A 10 -15.35 18.67 16.76
CA VAL A 10 -14.46 17.74 17.47
C VAL A 10 -13.14 17.54 16.72
N ALA A 11 -13.18 17.51 15.38
CA ALA A 11 -11.96 17.45 14.57
C ALA A 11 -11.10 18.72 14.67
N LEU A 12 -11.71 19.88 14.90
CA LEU A 12 -11.00 21.16 15.02
C LEU A 12 -10.37 21.38 16.40
N MET A 13 -10.82 20.70 17.46
CA MET A 13 -10.28 20.88 18.81
C MET A 13 -9.03 20.03 19.13
N LEU A 14 -8.76 18.98 18.36
CA LEU A 14 -7.55 18.16 18.57
C LEU A 14 -6.29 18.81 17.97
N VAL A 15 -6.42 19.70 16.97
CA VAL A 15 -5.28 20.43 16.39
C VAL A 15 -4.76 21.57 17.31
N ALA A 16 -5.55 22.03 18.26
CA ALA A 16 -5.18 23.15 19.13
C ALA A 16 -4.31 22.77 20.35
N ALA A 17 -4.12 21.48 20.62
CA ALA A 17 -3.35 21.05 21.81
C ALA A 17 -1.81 20.99 21.59
N PHE A 18 -1.33 21.13 20.37
CA PHE A 18 0.10 21.06 20.02
C PHE A 18 0.77 22.41 19.72
N ALA A 19 0.08 23.54 19.85
CA ALA A 19 0.68 24.86 19.70
C ALA A 19 1.40 25.35 20.98
N GLY A 20 2.21 24.48 21.57
CA GLY A 20 3.16 24.82 22.63
C GLY A 20 4.49 25.22 22.01
N CYS A 21 4.99 26.41 22.31
CA CYS A 21 6.27 26.97 21.92
C CYS A 21 7.42 26.03 22.35
N GLY A 22 7.90 25.18 21.41
CA GLY A 22 8.99 24.22 21.61
C GLY A 22 9.32 23.58 20.26
N LYS A 23 10.49 23.02 20.09
CA LYS A 23 10.87 22.26 18.87
C LYS A 23 9.71 21.38 18.43
N THR A 24 9.30 21.47 17.16
CA THR A 24 8.27 20.58 16.60
C THR A 24 8.70 19.15 16.87
N GLU A 25 7.89 18.39 17.62
CA GLU A 25 8.16 16.99 17.95
C GLU A 25 8.13 16.17 16.66
N THR A 26 9.19 15.41 16.41
CA THR A 26 9.23 14.47 15.30
C THR A 26 8.48 13.21 15.67
N LEU A 27 7.82 12.61 14.66
CA LEU A 27 7.01 11.42 14.80
C LEU A 27 7.71 10.22 14.16
N LYS A 28 7.31 9.04 14.59
CA LYS A 28 7.65 7.81 13.87
C LYS A 28 6.71 7.68 12.69
N MET A 29 7.24 7.20 11.55
CA MET A 29 6.43 6.82 10.39
C MET A 29 6.58 5.33 10.13
N GLY A 30 5.46 4.65 9.87
CA GLY A 30 5.45 3.28 9.45
C GLY A 30 4.51 3.06 8.29
N MET A 31 4.84 2.06 7.48
CA MET A 31 4.01 1.53 6.40
C MET A 31 3.80 0.03 6.60
N GLY A 32 2.58 -0.44 6.37
CA GLY A 32 2.23 -1.85 6.46
C GLY A 32 1.35 -2.26 5.29
N VAL A 33 1.58 -3.46 4.77
CA VAL A 33 0.81 -4.03 3.66
C VAL A 33 0.17 -5.33 4.13
N TYR A 34 -1.12 -5.48 3.86
CA TYR A 34 -1.79 -6.77 3.96
C TYR A 34 -2.33 -7.15 2.58
N ALA A 35 -2.00 -8.36 2.14
CA ALA A 35 -2.42 -8.84 0.83
C ALA A 35 -2.96 -10.26 0.91
N SER A 36 -3.92 -10.55 0.03
CA SER A 36 -4.49 -11.88 -0.19
C SER A 36 -4.58 -12.14 -1.70
N ALA A 37 -4.58 -13.41 -2.06
CA ALA A 37 -4.78 -13.84 -3.43
C ALA A 37 -5.85 -14.92 -3.51
N SER A 38 -6.60 -14.92 -4.61
CA SER A 38 -7.55 -15.94 -4.97
C SER A 38 -7.43 -16.31 -6.44
N ALA A 39 -7.78 -17.54 -6.80
CA ALA A 39 -7.79 -17.97 -8.18
C ALA A 39 -8.97 -18.90 -8.45
N THR A 40 -9.53 -18.79 -9.66
CA THR A 40 -10.57 -19.67 -10.16
C THR A 40 -10.15 -20.22 -11.52
N SER A 41 -10.20 -21.55 -11.69
CA SER A 41 -9.89 -22.20 -12.97
C SER A 41 -10.92 -21.85 -14.03
N ALA A 42 -10.50 -21.80 -15.30
CA ALA A 42 -11.41 -21.65 -16.43
C ALA A 42 -12.28 -22.91 -16.60
N ASP A 43 -13.52 -22.73 -17.06
CA ASP A 43 -14.46 -23.83 -17.36
C ASP A 43 -15.28 -23.52 -18.61
N GLY A 44 -15.11 -24.34 -19.64
CA GLY A 44 -15.77 -24.17 -20.92
C GLY A 44 -15.46 -22.80 -21.56
N ASP A 45 -16.50 -22.00 -21.75
CA ASP A 45 -16.40 -20.64 -22.30
C ASP A 45 -16.15 -19.56 -21.22
N THR A 46 -16.09 -19.95 -19.95
CA THR A 46 -15.82 -19.03 -18.83
C THR A 46 -14.33 -18.97 -18.56
N ASN A 47 -13.76 -17.75 -18.60
CA ASN A 47 -12.37 -17.51 -18.25
C ASN A 47 -12.10 -17.86 -16.79
N GLY A 48 -10.91 -18.38 -16.52
CA GLY A 48 -10.35 -18.42 -15.18
C GLY A 48 -9.87 -17.04 -14.76
N THR A 49 -9.75 -16.84 -13.45
CA THR A 49 -9.31 -15.56 -12.87
C THR A 49 -8.19 -15.76 -11.85
N GLY A 50 -7.29 -14.81 -11.76
CA GLY A 50 -6.37 -14.61 -10.65
C GLY A 50 -6.56 -13.21 -10.08
N GLU A 51 -6.71 -13.09 -8.77
CA GLU A 51 -6.97 -11.84 -8.09
C GLU A 51 -5.98 -11.63 -6.95
N VAL A 52 -5.42 -10.43 -6.85
CA VAL A 52 -4.59 -9.97 -5.73
C VAL A 52 -5.22 -8.73 -5.14
N VAL A 53 -5.70 -8.83 -3.91
CA VAL A 53 -6.16 -7.67 -3.14
C VAL A 53 -5.04 -7.28 -2.17
N ALA A 54 -4.55 -6.05 -2.29
CA ALA A 54 -3.47 -5.52 -1.46
C ALA A 54 -3.87 -4.18 -0.85
N THR A 55 -3.96 -4.14 0.49
CA THR A 55 -4.23 -2.94 1.27
C THR A 55 -2.94 -2.44 1.89
N VAL A 56 -2.62 -1.17 1.65
CA VAL A 56 -1.51 -0.46 2.29
C VAL A 56 -2.05 0.51 3.34
N ALA A 57 -1.37 0.60 4.47
CA ALA A 57 -1.57 1.64 5.47
C ALA A 57 -0.27 2.38 5.74
N ALA A 58 -0.36 3.69 5.94
CA ALA A 58 0.71 4.47 6.54
C ALA A 58 0.22 5.16 7.81
N VAL A 59 1.10 5.26 8.80
CA VAL A 59 0.80 5.95 10.05
C VAL A 59 1.94 6.88 10.47
N LEU A 60 1.58 8.03 11.04
CA LEU A 60 2.48 8.79 11.91
C LEU A 60 2.10 8.50 13.37
N VAL A 61 3.09 8.12 14.19
CA VAL A 61 2.87 7.66 15.55
C VAL A 61 3.70 8.53 16.51
N ASP A 62 3.09 8.94 17.61
CA ASP A 62 3.76 9.70 18.66
C ASP A 62 4.61 8.80 19.59
N LYS A 63 5.31 9.41 20.54
CA LYS A 63 6.15 8.72 21.52
C LYS A 63 5.37 7.78 22.46
N ASP A 64 4.08 7.98 22.59
CA ASP A 64 3.19 7.20 23.46
C ASP A 64 2.51 6.04 22.68
N GLY A 65 2.86 5.86 21.39
CA GLY A 65 2.33 4.82 20.51
C GLY A 65 0.95 5.13 19.96
N LYS A 66 0.52 6.41 20.00
CA LYS A 66 -0.76 6.83 19.45
C LYS A 66 -0.61 7.28 18.02
N ILE A 67 -1.55 6.89 17.19
CA ILE A 67 -1.64 7.29 15.79
C ILE A 67 -2.02 8.77 15.72
N VAL A 68 -1.19 9.58 15.08
CA VAL A 68 -1.40 11.01 14.83
C VAL A 68 -2.01 11.22 13.45
N LYS A 69 -1.63 10.38 12.48
CA LYS A 69 -2.20 10.33 11.13
C LYS A 69 -2.26 8.88 10.66
N CYS A 70 -3.27 8.61 9.84
CA CYS A 70 -3.46 7.32 9.20
C CYS A 70 -3.93 7.58 7.76
N GLU A 71 -3.41 6.82 6.80
CA GLU A 71 -3.79 6.84 5.38
C GLU A 71 -3.85 5.42 4.87
N LEU A 72 -4.85 5.13 4.04
CA LEU A 72 -5.14 3.80 3.51
C LEU A 72 -5.43 3.85 2.01
N ASP A 73 -4.99 2.83 1.29
CA ASP A 73 -5.47 2.55 -0.06
C ASP A 73 -5.50 1.04 -0.31
N THR A 74 -6.28 0.60 -1.30
CA THR A 74 -6.37 -0.80 -1.70
C THR A 74 -6.30 -0.94 -3.22
N ALA A 75 -5.39 -1.77 -3.69
CA ALA A 75 -5.40 -2.29 -5.05
C ALA A 75 -6.18 -3.61 -5.08
N ASP A 76 -7.06 -3.72 -6.07
CA ASP A 76 -7.86 -4.91 -6.35
C ASP A 76 -7.56 -5.31 -7.79
N ASN A 77 -6.50 -6.09 -7.96
CA ASN A 77 -5.92 -6.42 -9.26
C ASN A 77 -6.43 -7.78 -9.71
N SER A 78 -7.12 -7.83 -10.84
CA SER A 78 -7.63 -9.06 -11.44
C SER A 78 -7.07 -9.28 -12.84
N VAL A 79 -6.79 -10.53 -13.17
CA VAL A 79 -6.35 -11.01 -14.48
C VAL A 79 -7.16 -12.21 -14.89
N GLU A 80 -7.25 -12.45 -16.18
CA GLU A 80 -8.02 -13.56 -16.76
C GLU A 80 -7.15 -14.43 -17.67
N PHE A 81 -7.53 -15.70 -17.80
CA PHE A 81 -6.96 -16.65 -18.74
C PHE A 81 -8.06 -17.58 -19.26
N THR A 82 -7.94 -18.04 -20.50
CA THR A 82 -8.94 -18.89 -21.14
C THR A 82 -8.77 -20.37 -20.77
N SER A 83 -9.82 -21.17 -21.05
CA SER A 83 -9.77 -22.64 -20.94
C SER A 83 -8.79 -23.30 -21.91
N ALA A 84 -8.23 -22.57 -22.87
CA ALA A 84 -7.14 -23.01 -23.73
C ALA A 84 -5.75 -22.58 -23.23
N GLY A 85 -5.64 -22.04 -22.00
CA GLY A 85 -4.40 -21.60 -21.40
C GLY A 85 -3.82 -20.34 -22.03
N VAL A 86 -4.63 -19.48 -22.61
CA VAL A 86 -4.19 -18.19 -23.18
C VAL A 86 -4.40 -17.10 -22.13
N ALA A 87 -3.36 -16.36 -21.83
CA ALA A 87 -3.42 -15.19 -20.95
C ALA A 87 -4.23 -14.07 -21.62
N VAL A 88 -5.18 -13.49 -20.91
CA VAL A 88 -5.94 -12.33 -21.38
C VAL A 88 -5.17 -11.07 -20.98
N ALA A 89 -5.00 -10.13 -21.92
CA ALA A 89 -4.32 -8.88 -21.63
C ALA A 89 -5.02 -8.11 -20.51
N ALA A 90 -4.29 -7.77 -19.49
CA ALA A 90 -4.81 -6.97 -18.37
C ALA A 90 -5.04 -5.51 -18.80
N GLY A 91 -6.04 -4.87 -18.20
CA GLY A 91 -6.23 -3.44 -18.28
C GLY A 91 -5.24 -2.65 -17.40
N GLU A 92 -5.47 -1.36 -17.28
CA GLU A 92 -4.76 -0.52 -16.32
C GLU A 92 -5.23 -0.85 -14.89
N PHE A 93 -4.30 -0.98 -13.96
CA PHE A 93 -4.59 -1.17 -12.55
C PHE A 93 -4.72 0.18 -11.86
N VAL A 94 -5.91 0.47 -11.35
CA VAL A 94 -6.23 1.69 -10.63
C VAL A 94 -6.69 1.32 -9.22
N THR A 95 -6.16 1.98 -8.20
CA THR A 95 -6.52 1.68 -6.81
C THR A 95 -7.96 2.12 -6.50
N LYS A 96 -8.55 1.58 -5.43
CA LYS A 96 -9.91 1.97 -5.02
C LYS A 96 -10.00 3.45 -4.65
N TYR A 97 -8.95 4.01 -4.07
CA TYR A 97 -8.90 5.44 -3.74
C TYR A 97 -8.82 6.30 -5.01
N ASP A 98 -7.96 5.96 -5.96
CA ASP A 98 -7.81 6.69 -7.23
C ASP A 98 -9.06 6.60 -8.13
N LEU A 99 -9.80 5.48 -8.07
CA LEU A 99 -11.09 5.36 -8.76
C LEU A 99 -12.11 6.38 -8.23
N GLY A 100 -12.02 6.77 -6.96
CA GLY A 100 -12.94 7.70 -6.35
C GLY A 100 -14.40 7.30 -6.60
N THR A 101 -15.21 8.21 -7.14
CA THR A 101 -16.61 7.93 -7.50
C THR A 101 -16.79 6.94 -8.65
N ASN A 102 -15.74 6.67 -9.44
CA ASN A 102 -15.79 5.66 -10.51
C ASN A 102 -15.76 4.23 -9.95
N TYR A 103 -15.38 4.03 -8.69
CA TYR A 103 -15.55 2.74 -8.00
C TYR A 103 -17.03 2.40 -7.86
N ASN A 104 -17.89 3.43 -7.78
CA ASN A 104 -19.34 3.35 -7.86
C ASN A 104 -19.99 2.52 -6.73
N MET A 105 -19.38 2.51 -5.55
CA MET A 105 -19.91 1.79 -4.39
C MET A 105 -21.28 2.34 -3.96
N ALA A 106 -21.52 3.64 -4.13
CA ALA A 106 -22.79 4.27 -3.82
C ALA A 106 -23.97 3.65 -4.60
N ALA A 107 -23.73 3.08 -5.78
CA ALA A 107 -24.75 2.42 -6.60
C ALA A 107 -24.97 0.94 -6.24
N TYR A 108 -23.97 0.25 -5.71
CA TYR A 108 -23.99 -1.20 -5.46
C TYR A 108 -23.91 -1.57 -3.99
N GLY A 109 -23.47 -0.66 -3.14
CA GLY A 109 -23.37 -0.87 -1.69
C GLY A 109 -24.72 -0.92 -1.00
N SER A 110 -24.70 -1.29 0.26
CA SER A 110 -25.87 -1.33 1.14
C SER A 110 -25.76 -0.28 2.23
N ASP A 111 -26.86 0.36 2.57
CA ASP A 111 -26.98 1.21 3.76
C ASP A 111 -26.99 0.33 5.01
N ASN A 112 -25.79 -0.01 5.50
CA ASN A 112 -25.61 -0.95 6.61
C ASN A 112 -25.75 -0.31 7.98
N ASN A 113 -25.73 1.03 8.07
CA ASN A 113 -25.92 1.79 9.30
C ASN A 113 -27.29 2.47 9.41
N GLY A 114 -28.11 2.39 8.35
CA GLY A 114 -29.48 2.87 8.34
C GLY A 114 -29.62 4.39 8.33
N ASP A 115 -28.62 5.14 7.88
CA ASP A 115 -28.66 6.60 7.78
C ASP A 115 -29.21 7.11 6.42
N GLY A 116 -29.52 6.19 5.51
CA GLY A 116 -30.04 6.48 4.17
C GLY A 116 -28.97 6.87 3.16
N VAL A 117 -27.68 6.70 3.47
CA VAL A 117 -26.56 7.09 2.62
C VAL A 117 -25.60 5.90 2.44
N VAL A 118 -25.26 5.58 1.20
CA VAL A 118 -24.16 4.68 0.87
C VAL A 118 -22.99 5.54 0.38
N LYS A 119 -21.91 5.56 1.16
CA LYS A 119 -20.70 6.31 0.83
C LYS A 119 -19.84 5.54 -0.17
N GLU A 120 -19.08 6.27 -0.97
CA GLU A 120 -18.03 5.67 -1.81
C GLU A 120 -16.93 5.04 -0.97
N TRP A 121 -16.16 4.14 -1.59
CA TRP A 121 -15.12 3.39 -0.89
C TRP A 121 -14.10 4.31 -0.20
N PHE A 122 -13.62 5.34 -0.91
CA PHE A 122 -12.64 6.28 -0.35
C PHE A 122 -13.20 7.08 0.83
N GLU A 123 -14.48 7.48 0.79
CA GLU A 123 -15.13 8.17 1.92
C GLU A 123 -15.26 7.27 3.16
N GLN A 124 -15.39 5.96 2.95
CA GLN A 124 -15.45 4.99 4.03
C GLN A 124 -14.05 4.68 4.59
N ALA A 125 -13.01 4.65 3.74
CA ALA A 125 -11.63 4.56 4.15
C ALA A 125 -11.23 5.79 5.00
N ASP A 126 -11.51 7.01 4.52
CA ASP A 126 -11.28 8.26 5.26
C ASP A 126 -11.98 8.26 6.64
N ALA A 127 -13.18 7.69 6.71
CA ALA A 127 -13.93 7.58 7.97
C ALA A 127 -13.22 6.62 8.95
N PHE A 128 -12.68 5.49 8.48
CA PHE A 128 -11.92 4.56 9.30
C PHE A 128 -10.59 5.17 9.75
N GLU A 129 -9.87 5.84 8.86
CA GLU A 129 -8.63 6.57 9.17
C GLU A 129 -8.83 7.58 10.30
N ALA A 130 -9.90 8.38 10.20
CA ALA A 130 -10.27 9.35 11.23
C ALA A 130 -10.54 8.70 12.59
N VAL A 131 -11.15 7.49 12.60
CA VAL A 131 -11.37 6.72 13.84
C VAL A 131 -10.06 6.19 14.43
N CYS A 132 -9.05 5.91 13.61
CA CYS A 132 -7.74 5.45 14.08
C CYS A 132 -6.93 6.54 14.80
N VAL A 133 -7.16 7.82 14.45
CA VAL A 133 -6.40 8.94 15.06
C VAL A 133 -6.64 9.02 16.57
N GLY A 134 -5.55 9.14 17.33
CA GLY A 134 -5.53 9.18 18.79
C GLY A 134 -5.54 7.81 19.47
N LYS A 135 -5.67 6.71 18.70
CA LYS A 135 -5.67 5.34 19.22
C LYS A 135 -4.28 4.72 19.18
N THR A 136 -4.07 3.79 20.09
CA THR A 136 -2.97 2.82 20.02
C THR A 136 -3.34 1.66 19.10
N VAL A 137 -2.36 0.84 18.71
CA VAL A 137 -2.61 -0.33 17.86
C VAL A 137 -3.61 -1.32 18.48
N ASP A 138 -3.57 -1.51 19.81
CA ASP A 138 -4.52 -2.42 20.47
C ASP A 138 -5.95 -1.87 20.46
N GLU A 139 -6.10 -0.55 20.56
CA GLU A 139 -7.39 0.11 20.41
C GLU A 139 -7.91 0.02 18.96
N VAL A 140 -7.03 0.11 17.94
CA VAL A 140 -7.41 -0.12 16.53
C VAL A 140 -7.84 -1.57 16.30
N LYS A 141 -7.13 -2.55 16.86
CA LYS A 141 -7.55 -3.98 16.79
C LYS A 141 -8.92 -4.21 17.40
N ALA A 142 -9.26 -3.49 18.47
CA ALA A 142 -10.56 -3.58 19.12
C ALA A 142 -11.71 -2.94 18.30
N LEU A 143 -11.40 -2.20 17.22
CA LEU A 143 -12.42 -1.70 16.28
C LEU A 143 -13.03 -2.84 15.43
N LEU A 144 -12.33 -3.95 15.27
CA LEU A 144 -12.78 -5.08 14.44
C LEU A 144 -13.72 -5.99 15.23
N VAL A 145 -14.91 -6.25 14.66
CA VAL A 145 -15.93 -7.16 15.22
C VAL A 145 -16.13 -8.34 14.26
N ASN A 146 -16.34 -9.53 14.82
CA ASN A 146 -16.60 -10.76 14.05
C ASN A 146 -15.54 -11.06 12.97
N GLY A 147 -14.33 -10.51 13.10
CA GLY A 147 -13.23 -10.72 12.16
C GLY A 147 -13.42 -10.05 10.79
N TYR A 148 -14.45 -9.22 10.61
CA TYR A 148 -14.75 -8.60 9.32
C TYR A 148 -15.22 -7.13 9.42
N THR A 149 -16.26 -6.83 10.21
CA THR A 149 -16.88 -5.50 10.27
C THR A 149 -16.28 -4.62 11.35
N GLY A 150 -16.43 -3.30 11.20
CA GLY A 150 -16.13 -2.34 12.26
C GLY A 150 -17.18 -2.39 13.38
N ASN A 151 -16.78 -1.95 14.58
CA ASN A 151 -17.68 -1.79 15.72
C ASN A 151 -18.61 -0.57 15.56
N ASP A 152 -19.47 -0.30 16.55
CA ASP A 152 -20.41 0.81 16.50
C ASP A 152 -19.75 2.18 16.30
N GLU A 153 -18.52 2.38 16.77
CA GLU A 153 -17.76 3.62 16.55
C GLU A 153 -17.41 3.81 15.08
N VAL A 154 -16.91 2.76 14.43
CA VAL A 154 -16.55 2.73 12.99
C VAL A 154 -17.80 2.91 12.13
N MET A 155 -18.89 2.18 12.48
CA MET A 155 -20.17 2.29 11.78
C MET A 155 -20.76 3.71 11.90
N ALA A 156 -20.73 4.30 13.10
CA ALA A 156 -21.23 5.67 13.34
C ALA A 156 -20.39 6.74 12.62
N ALA A 157 -19.11 6.50 12.36
CA ALA A 157 -18.27 7.37 11.54
C ALA A 157 -18.62 7.30 10.05
N GLY A 158 -19.36 6.27 9.64
CA GLY A 158 -19.83 6.05 8.29
C GLY A 158 -18.91 5.12 7.47
N CYS A 159 -18.07 4.30 8.11
CA CYS A 159 -17.41 3.18 7.48
C CYS A 159 -18.22 1.91 7.76
N THR A 160 -18.92 1.42 6.76
CA THR A 160 -19.85 0.28 6.85
C THR A 160 -19.37 -0.94 6.08
N ILE A 161 -18.20 -0.84 5.43
CA ILE A 161 -17.53 -1.93 4.72
C ILE A 161 -16.71 -2.83 5.66
N GLY A 162 -16.20 -3.94 5.13
CA GLY A 162 -15.26 -4.79 5.85
C GLY A 162 -13.95 -4.04 6.14
N VAL A 163 -13.52 -4.06 7.40
CA VAL A 163 -12.31 -3.34 7.85
C VAL A 163 -11.18 -4.28 8.29
N ALA A 164 -11.35 -5.59 8.11
CA ALA A 164 -10.35 -6.56 8.55
C ALA A 164 -8.96 -6.31 7.96
N ASP A 165 -8.89 -6.01 6.67
CA ASP A 165 -7.63 -5.76 5.97
C ASP A 165 -7.04 -4.40 6.33
N PHE A 166 -7.90 -3.39 6.59
CA PHE A 166 -7.48 -2.09 7.12
C PHE A 166 -6.80 -2.25 8.49
N VAL A 167 -7.44 -2.98 9.41
CA VAL A 167 -6.89 -3.22 10.75
C VAL A 167 -5.53 -3.93 10.66
N LYS A 168 -5.42 -4.97 9.81
CA LYS A 168 -4.16 -5.71 9.63
C LYS A 168 -3.05 -4.84 9.02
N ALA A 169 -3.38 -4.02 8.02
CA ALA A 169 -2.42 -3.10 7.42
C ALA A 169 -1.95 -2.04 8.42
N VAL A 170 -2.86 -1.45 9.22
CA VAL A 170 -2.51 -0.48 10.27
C VAL A 170 -1.68 -1.14 11.38
N GLU A 171 -2.00 -2.37 11.79
CA GLU A 171 -1.20 -3.13 12.76
C GLU A 171 0.24 -3.28 12.30
N LYS A 172 0.45 -3.69 11.04
CA LYS A 172 1.78 -3.80 10.42
C LYS A 172 2.46 -2.42 10.31
N ALA A 173 1.72 -1.38 9.93
CA ALA A 173 2.26 -0.03 9.81
C ALA A 173 2.79 0.49 11.17
N VAL A 174 2.03 0.30 12.26
CA VAL A 174 2.48 0.68 13.60
C VAL A 174 3.70 -0.15 14.03
N ALA A 175 3.72 -1.46 13.74
CA ALA A 175 4.85 -2.33 14.07
C ALA A 175 6.14 -1.93 13.33
N ASN A 176 6.02 -1.41 12.11
CA ASN A 176 7.13 -0.97 11.27
C ASN A 176 7.53 0.50 11.50
N ALA A 177 6.87 1.20 12.43
CA ALA A 177 7.11 2.64 12.64
C ALA A 177 8.49 2.92 13.24
N VAL A 178 9.28 3.72 12.53
CA VAL A 178 10.64 4.14 12.90
C VAL A 178 10.72 5.66 13.04
N ASP A 179 11.70 6.14 13.80
CA ASP A 179 11.96 7.58 13.96
C ASP A 179 12.30 8.22 12.60
N THR A 180 11.64 9.33 12.33
CA THR A 180 11.78 10.06 11.04
C THR A 180 11.88 11.57 11.27
N GLY A 181 12.00 12.34 10.18
CA GLY A 181 11.87 13.80 10.21
C GLY A 181 10.43 14.31 10.16
N ALA A 182 9.44 13.40 10.04
CA ALA A 182 8.03 13.77 9.93
C ALA A 182 7.48 14.41 11.22
N THR A 183 6.50 15.28 11.06
CA THR A 183 5.83 15.99 12.15
C THR A 183 4.30 15.93 11.96
N ALA A 184 3.55 16.34 12.99
CA ALA A 184 2.10 16.42 12.92
C ALA A 184 1.58 17.39 11.84
N ASN A 185 2.42 18.32 11.38
CA ASN A 185 2.07 19.30 10.35
C ASN A 185 2.27 18.78 8.92
N ASP A 186 2.93 17.64 8.76
CA ASP A 186 3.21 17.06 7.46
C ASP A 186 1.94 16.43 6.87
N THR A 187 1.80 16.45 5.55
CA THR A 187 0.82 15.64 4.84
C THR A 187 1.35 14.22 4.76
N LEU A 188 0.54 13.23 5.12
CA LEU A 188 0.84 11.81 4.90
C LEU A 188 0.05 11.32 3.70
N LYS A 189 0.67 10.51 2.84
CA LYS A 189 0.02 9.84 1.71
C LYS A 189 0.59 8.44 1.51
N VAL A 190 -0.25 7.57 0.97
CA VAL A 190 0.15 6.25 0.44
C VAL A 190 -0.04 6.21 -1.06
N ALA A 191 0.67 5.32 -1.73
CA ALA A 191 0.48 5.04 -3.14
C ALA A 191 0.75 3.58 -3.45
N ILE A 192 -0.01 3.04 -4.40
CA ILE A 192 0.18 1.70 -4.96
C ILE A 192 0.36 1.86 -6.47
N VAL A 193 1.30 1.10 -7.03
CA VAL A 193 1.51 0.96 -8.48
C VAL A 193 1.66 -0.51 -8.79
N SER A 194 0.83 -1.02 -9.70
CA SER A 194 0.82 -2.44 -10.08
C SER A 194 1.22 -2.61 -11.54
N ALA A 195 1.93 -3.68 -11.81
CA ALA A 195 2.25 -4.17 -13.15
C ALA A 195 2.04 -5.69 -13.19
N VAL A 196 1.77 -6.23 -14.36
CA VAL A 196 1.67 -7.67 -14.59
C VAL A 196 2.40 -8.03 -15.88
N GLU A 197 3.20 -9.10 -15.81
CA GLU A 197 3.72 -9.78 -16.98
C GLU A 197 2.92 -11.06 -17.19
N SER A 198 2.60 -11.37 -18.46
CA SER A 198 1.72 -12.47 -18.79
C SER A 198 2.35 -13.38 -19.84
N LYS A 199 2.17 -14.69 -19.66
CA LYS A 199 2.68 -15.73 -20.54
C LYS A 199 1.62 -16.79 -20.75
N ASP A 200 1.38 -17.17 -22.01
CA ASP A 200 0.48 -18.26 -22.37
C ASP A 200 1.03 -19.63 -21.92
N ALA A 201 0.12 -20.53 -21.58
CA ALA A 201 0.45 -21.93 -21.39
C ALA A 201 0.73 -22.59 -22.73
N THR A 202 1.58 -23.62 -22.70
CA THR A 202 1.86 -24.51 -23.84
C THR A 202 1.64 -25.96 -23.41
N ALA A 203 1.78 -26.91 -24.34
CA ALA A 203 1.69 -28.32 -24.00
C ALA A 203 2.77 -28.78 -22.98
N ASP A 204 3.89 -28.07 -22.95
CA ASP A 204 5.08 -28.45 -22.19
C ASP A 204 5.40 -27.48 -21.02
N ALA A 205 4.67 -26.36 -20.91
CA ALA A 205 4.93 -25.33 -19.89
C ALA A 205 3.64 -24.64 -19.46
N ALA A 206 3.52 -24.33 -18.17
CA ALA A 206 2.46 -23.50 -17.63
C ALA A 206 2.55 -22.08 -18.18
N GLY A 207 1.38 -21.47 -18.38
CA GLY A 207 1.21 -20.02 -18.49
C GLY A 207 1.25 -19.38 -17.13
N ALA A 208 1.44 -18.07 -17.08
CA ALA A 208 1.45 -17.35 -15.83
C ALA A 208 1.01 -15.89 -16.01
N HIS A 209 0.44 -15.33 -14.96
CA HIS A 209 0.36 -13.91 -14.70
C HIS A 209 1.24 -13.60 -13.48
N GLU A 210 2.26 -12.78 -13.67
CA GLU A 210 3.22 -12.41 -12.63
C GLU A 210 3.04 -10.94 -12.27
N PHE A 211 2.49 -10.66 -11.09
CA PHE A 211 2.31 -9.31 -10.57
C PHE A 211 3.57 -8.82 -9.88
N GLU A 212 3.92 -7.56 -10.14
CA GLU A 212 4.75 -6.74 -9.28
C GLU A 212 3.95 -5.55 -8.79
N ILE A 213 3.77 -5.42 -7.48
CA ILE A 213 3.00 -4.35 -6.83
C ILE A 213 3.95 -3.58 -5.93
N ALA A 214 4.16 -2.31 -6.23
CA ALA A 214 5.00 -1.41 -5.44
C ALA A 214 4.12 -0.49 -4.57
N PHE A 215 4.55 -0.30 -3.33
CA PHE A 215 3.93 0.52 -2.31
C PHE A 215 4.88 1.63 -1.88
N ALA A 216 4.34 2.81 -1.64
CA ALA A 216 5.07 3.90 -1.01
C ALA A 216 4.19 4.63 0.01
N ALA A 217 4.80 5.08 1.09
CA ALA A 217 4.23 6.03 2.03
C ALA A 217 5.17 7.23 2.14
N ALA A 218 4.63 8.43 2.01
CA ALA A 218 5.40 9.68 2.11
C ALA A 218 4.76 10.64 3.11
N ALA A 219 5.55 11.14 4.05
CA ALA A 219 5.23 12.36 4.76
C ALA A 219 5.91 13.54 4.04
N THR A 220 5.15 14.62 3.79
CA THR A 220 5.66 15.79 3.05
C THR A 220 5.35 17.09 3.76
N ASN A 221 6.26 18.04 3.67
CA ASN A 221 6.08 19.40 4.16
C ASN A 221 6.61 20.40 3.12
N GLY A 222 5.79 21.38 2.75
CA GLY A 222 6.14 22.36 1.73
C GLY A 222 6.53 21.73 0.38
N GLY A 223 5.92 20.59 0.01
CA GLY A 223 6.20 19.84 -1.21
C GLY A 223 7.52 19.06 -1.21
N LYS A 224 8.14 18.88 -0.02
CA LYS A 224 9.36 18.10 0.18
C LYS A 224 9.08 16.91 1.09
N VAL A 225 9.64 15.76 0.76
CA VAL A 225 9.56 14.55 1.57
C VAL A 225 10.33 14.73 2.88
N THR A 226 9.68 14.50 4.00
CA THR A 226 10.27 14.48 5.34
C THR A 226 10.49 13.05 5.85
N ALA A 227 9.69 12.10 5.33
CA ALA A 227 9.86 10.67 5.54
C ALA A 227 9.32 9.90 4.33
N MET A 228 9.96 8.78 4.00
CA MET A 228 9.56 7.87 2.93
C MET A 228 9.73 6.43 3.40
N ALA A 229 8.75 5.57 3.07
CA ALA A 229 8.87 4.12 3.17
C ALA A 229 8.42 3.51 1.86
N THR A 230 9.11 2.45 1.41
CA THR A 230 8.77 1.74 0.17
C THR A 230 8.84 0.23 0.38
N ASP A 231 8.02 -0.50 -0.37
CA ASP A 231 7.98 -1.97 -0.36
C ASP A 231 7.48 -2.49 -1.70
N THR A 232 7.65 -3.79 -1.98
CA THR A 232 7.02 -4.46 -3.10
C THR A 232 6.49 -5.83 -2.72
N LEU A 233 5.47 -6.26 -3.45
CA LEU A 233 4.88 -7.59 -3.40
C LEU A 233 4.98 -8.22 -4.79
N ALA A 234 5.40 -9.48 -4.86
CA ALA A 234 5.27 -10.31 -6.05
C ALA A 234 4.20 -11.39 -5.80
N ALA A 235 3.33 -11.60 -6.79
CA ALA A 235 2.34 -12.68 -6.77
C ALA A 235 2.23 -13.30 -8.17
N SER A 236 2.13 -14.62 -8.23
CA SER A 236 2.03 -15.35 -9.50
C SER A 236 0.82 -16.27 -9.50
N PHE A 237 0.14 -16.33 -10.64
CA PHE A 237 -0.93 -17.26 -10.94
C PHE A 237 -0.52 -18.12 -12.11
N GLU A 238 -0.21 -19.37 -11.85
CA GLU A 238 0.12 -20.34 -12.89
C GLU A 238 -1.14 -21.09 -13.35
N PHE A 239 -1.28 -21.31 -14.65
CA PHE A 239 -2.37 -22.04 -15.27
C PHE A 239 -1.87 -22.96 -16.37
N ASP A 240 -2.51 -24.11 -16.53
CA ASP A 240 -2.15 -25.06 -17.58
C ASP A 240 -2.86 -24.79 -18.92
N ALA A 241 -2.51 -25.57 -19.95
CA ALA A 241 -3.12 -25.48 -21.29
C ALA A 241 -4.61 -25.88 -21.33
N LYS A 242 -5.24 -26.20 -20.19
CA LYS A 242 -6.66 -26.50 -20.03
C LYS A 242 -7.33 -25.50 -19.09
N GLY A 243 -6.64 -24.43 -18.71
CA GLY A 243 -7.14 -23.39 -17.82
C GLY A 243 -7.28 -23.80 -16.36
N ALA A 244 -6.66 -24.90 -15.91
CA ALA A 244 -6.57 -25.20 -14.49
C ALA A 244 -5.55 -24.28 -13.84
N CYS A 245 -5.95 -23.59 -12.78
CA CYS A 245 -5.10 -22.63 -12.06
C CYS A 245 -4.82 -23.11 -10.64
N THR A 246 -3.61 -22.88 -10.17
CA THR A 246 -3.23 -23.05 -8.77
C THR A 246 -3.39 -21.72 -8.04
N ALA A 247 -3.99 -21.76 -6.85
CA ALA A 247 -4.07 -20.58 -5.99
C ALA A 247 -2.67 -20.16 -5.54
N ALA A 248 -2.45 -18.85 -5.43
CA ALA A 248 -1.25 -18.32 -4.81
C ALA A 248 -1.18 -18.74 -3.32
N GLU A 249 0.03 -18.98 -2.83
CA GLU A 249 0.28 -19.22 -1.41
C GLU A 249 0.18 -17.91 -0.60
N GLU A 250 0.49 -17.96 0.71
CA GLU A 250 0.54 -16.78 1.57
C GLU A 250 1.44 -15.68 0.96
N LEU A 251 0.87 -14.49 0.79
CA LEU A 251 1.58 -13.35 0.22
C LEU A 251 2.34 -12.59 1.30
N LYS A 252 3.63 -12.35 1.05
CA LYS A 252 4.51 -11.52 1.88
C LYS A 252 5.22 -10.49 1.01
N THR A 253 5.31 -9.28 1.52
CA THR A 253 6.12 -8.25 0.87
C THR A 253 7.61 -8.58 0.95
N LYS A 254 8.43 -7.95 0.11
CA LYS A 254 9.88 -8.18 0.13
C LYS A 254 10.51 -7.68 1.44
N ASN A 255 9.97 -6.62 2.07
CA ASN A 255 10.41 -6.21 3.40
C ASN A 255 10.07 -7.27 4.47
N GLU A 256 8.89 -7.89 4.41
CA GLU A 256 8.50 -8.97 5.33
C GLU A 256 9.32 -10.25 5.15
N LEU A 257 9.74 -10.52 3.92
CA LEU A 257 10.67 -11.63 3.64
C LEU A 257 12.06 -11.35 4.21
N GLY A 258 12.52 -10.09 4.20
CA GLY A 258 13.83 -9.71 4.69
C GLY A 258 14.93 -10.60 4.09
N THR A 259 15.74 -11.22 4.94
CA THR A 259 16.81 -12.15 4.50
C THR A 259 16.30 -13.45 3.86
N ALA A 260 15.03 -13.80 4.05
CA ALA A 260 14.43 -14.95 3.37
C ALA A 260 14.17 -14.69 1.87
N TYR A 261 14.14 -13.41 1.44
CA TYR A 261 14.14 -13.04 0.02
C TYR A 261 15.45 -13.46 -0.64
N ASN A 262 16.56 -13.50 0.12
CA ASN A 262 17.85 -14.07 -0.26
C ASN A 262 18.51 -13.37 -1.46
N MET A 263 18.33 -12.05 -1.61
CA MET A 263 18.94 -11.29 -2.69
C MET A 263 20.48 -11.33 -2.62
N ALA A 264 21.04 -11.39 -1.40
CA ALA A 264 22.47 -11.48 -1.21
C ALA A 264 23.13 -12.72 -1.88
N ALA A 265 22.34 -13.81 -2.08
CA ALA A 265 22.82 -15.02 -2.74
C ALA A 265 22.66 -14.99 -4.26
N TYR A 266 21.69 -14.24 -4.78
CA TYR A 266 21.34 -14.22 -6.22
C TYR A 266 21.65 -12.89 -6.90
N GLY A 267 21.80 -11.81 -6.14
CA GLY A 267 22.12 -10.50 -6.67
C GLY A 267 23.55 -10.39 -7.17
N SER A 268 23.82 -9.33 -7.91
CA SER A 268 25.14 -8.99 -8.42
C SER A 268 25.71 -7.80 -7.66
N ASP A 269 27.01 -7.84 -7.39
CA ASP A 269 27.76 -6.67 -6.91
C ASP A 269 27.92 -5.66 -8.06
N ASN A 270 26.87 -4.87 -8.29
CA ASN A 270 26.82 -3.97 -9.43
C ASN A 270 27.61 -2.67 -9.21
N ASN A 271 27.97 -2.35 -7.95
CA ASN A 271 28.79 -1.17 -7.62
C ASN A 271 30.25 -1.49 -7.32
N GLY A 272 30.62 -2.79 -7.28
CA GLY A 272 32.00 -3.26 -7.12
C GLY A 272 32.59 -3.09 -5.72
N ASP A 273 31.74 -2.94 -4.67
CA ASP A 273 32.19 -2.80 -3.29
C ASP A 273 32.40 -4.15 -2.56
N GLY A 274 32.10 -5.26 -3.23
CA GLY A 274 32.21 -6.61 -2.69
C GLY A 274 31.04 -7.04 -1.82
N VAL A 275 29.95 -6.26 -1.78
CA VAL A 275 28.77 -6.53 -0.94
C VAL A 275 27.49 -6.51 -1.77
N VAL A 276 26.69 -7.55 -1.68
CA VAL A 276 25.32 -7.56 -2.18
C VAL A 276 24.38 -7.44 -0.98
N LYS A 277 23.70 -6.30 -0.88
CA LYS A 277 22.73 -6.05 0.18
C LYS A 277 21.44 -6.79 -0.10
N GLU A 278 20.72 -7.16 0.96
CA GLU A 278 19.35 -7.67 0.84
C GLU A 278 18.40 -6.63 0.25
N TRP A 279 17.29 -7.09 -0.31
CA TRP A 279 16.32 -6.21 -0.97
C TRP A 279 15.81 -5.09 -0.06
N ASN A 280 15.43 -5.42 1.17
CA ASN A 280 14.93 -4.46 2.16
C ASN A 280 16.00 -3.41 2.55
N GLU A 281 17.27 -3.78 2.60
CA GLU A 281 18.36 -2.85 2.84
C GLU A 281 18.54 -1.87 1.68
N GLN A 282 18.41 -2.34 0.45
CA GLN A 282 18.47 -1.52 -0.76
C GLN A 282 17.26 -0.58 -0.88
N ALA A 283 16.04 -1.07 -0.55
CA ALA A 283 14.82 -0.26 -0.50
C ALA A 283 14.92 0.85 0.56
N ALA A 284 15.56 0.58 1.70
CA ALA A 284 15.81 1.59 2.74
C ALA A 284 16.78 2.68 2.25
N VAL A 285 17.81 2.33 1.46
CA VAL A 285 18.69 3.31 0.80
C VAL A 285 17.90 4.20 -0.15
N PHE A 286 17.05 3.61 -1.01
CA PHE A 286 16.20 4.36 -1.92
C PHE A 286 15.26 5.30 -1.16
N SER A 287 14.55 4.81 -0.14
CA SER A 287 13.64 5.60 0.69
C SER A 287 14.35 6.78 1.35
N THR A 288 15.58 6.55 1.85
CA THR A 288 16.40 7.60 2.47
C THR A 288 16.81 8.66 1.43
N ALA A 289 17.14 8.26 0.20
CA ALA A 289 17.50 9.18 -0.86
C ALA A 289 16.34 10.08 -1.31
N CYS A 290 15.09 9.67 -1.08
CA CYS A 290 13.91 10.49 -1.38
C CYS A 290 13.72 11.65 -0.39
N VAL A 291 14.29 11.58 0.83
CA VAL A 291 14.09 12.60 1.86
C VAL A 291 14.72 13.94 1.41
N GLY A 292 13.95 15.02 1.53
CA GLY A 292 14.32 16.37 1.07
C GLY A 292 14.02 16.65 -0.39
N LEU A 293 13.61 15.64 -1.17
CA LEU A 293 13.21 15.79 -2.56
C LEU A 293 11.71 16.10 -2.69
N ASP A 294 11.32 16.63 -3.84
CA ASP A 294 9.95 16.63 -4.35
C ASP A 294 9.75 15.48 -5.37
N ALA A 295 8.56 15.34 -5.90
CA ALA A 295 8.24 14.33 -6.89
C ALA A 295 9.16 14.35 -8.12
N ASN A 296 9.56 15.53 -8.59
CA ASN A 296 10.50 15.65 -9.71
C ASN A 296 11.91 15.19 -9.32
N GLY A 297 12.35 15.54 -8.10
CA GLY A 297 13.63 15.08 -7.56
C GLY A 297 13.68 13.56 -7.41
N ILE A 298 12.57 12.93 -6.98
CA ILE A 298 12.45 11.46 -6.88
C ILE A 298 12.51 10.85 -8.28
N SER A 299 11.80 11.41 -9.27
CA SER A 299 11.86 10.93 -10.65
C SER A 299 13.29 10.97 -11.21
N ALA A 300 14.08 11.96 -10.82
CA ALA A 300 15.47 12.10 -11.25
C ALA A 300 16.45 11.11 -10.57
N LEU A 301 15.99 10.30 -9.62
CA LEU A 301 16.78 9.20 -9.05
C LEU A 301 16.87 7.98 -9.96
N ILE A 302 16.07 7.92 -11.03
CA ILE A 302 16.11 6.84 -12.02
C ILE A 302 17.11 7.23 -13.12
N SER A 303 18.01 6.31 -13.49
CA SER A 303 18.89 6.51 -14.65
C SER A 303 18.14 6.27 -15.96
N ASP A 304 18.71 6.75 -17.08
CA ASP A 304 18.10 6.67 -18.42
C ASP A 304 17.97 5.22 -18.95
N ASP A 305 18.63 4.25 -18.32
CA ASP A 305 18.59 2.83 -18.69
C ASP A 305 17.41 2.03 -18.09
N TYR A 306 16.45 2.74 -17.52
CA TYR A 306 15.16 2.26 -17.05
C TYR A 306 15.09 1.43 -15.75
N TYR A 307 16.19 0.88 -15.26
CA TYR A 307 16.10 -0.07 -14.15
C TYR A 307 16.78 0.40 -12.88
N HIS A 308 17.99 0.91 -13.00
CA HIS A 308 18.79 1.23 -11.84
C HIS A 308 18.67 2.70 -11.44
N GLY A 309 18.95 2.98 -10.21
CA GLY A 309 19.10 4.34 -9.74
C GLY A 309 20.36 5.00 -10.32
N VAL A 310 20.43 6.33 -10.22
CA VAL A 310 21.61 7.11 -10.60
C VAL A 310 22.86 6.65 -9.84
N GLU A 311 24.05 6.99 -10.32
CA GLU A 311 25.35 6.56 -9.74
C GLU A 311 25.45 6.81 -8.24
N SER A 312 24.92 7.95 -7.75
CA SER A 312 24.92 8.25 -6.32
C SER A 312 24.09 7.26 -5.49
N LEU A 313 22.99 6.77 -6.02
CA LEU A 313 22.12 5.78 -5.39
C LEU A 313 22.80 4.40 -5.38
N GLN A 314 23.42 4.01 -6.50
CA GLN A 314 24.18 2.77 -6.62
C GLN A 314 25.38 2.76 -5.66
N THR A 315 26.12 3.87 -5.59
CA THR A 315 27.26 4.04 -4.66
C THR A 315 26.81 3.96 -3.20
N ALA A 316 25.60 4.42 -2.87
CA ALA A 316 25.01 4.28 -1.55
C ALA A 316 24.58 2.82 -1.25
N GLY A 317 24.63 1.94 -2.22
CA GLY A 317 24.35 0.51 -2.10
C GLY A 317 22.92 0.11 -2.45
N CYS A 318 22.21 0.91 -3.26
CA CYS A 318 20.98 0.51 -3.93
C CYS A 318 21.29 0.22 -5.40
N THR A 319 21.55 -1.04 -5.71
CA THR A 319 21.98 -1.52 -7.04
C THR A 319 20.90 -2.32 -7.77
N MET A 320 19.75 -2.50 -7.14
CA MET A 320 18.57 -3.15 -7.73
C MET A 320 17.80 -2.21 -8.67
N GLY A 321 16.85 -2.77 -9.43
CA GLY A 321 15.87 -1.99 -10.19
C GLY A 321 14.95 -1.19 -9.26
N VAL A 322 14.82 0.11 -9.49
CA VAL A 322 14.02 1.02 -8.64
C VAL A 322 12.83 1.65 -9.36
N SER A 323 12.58 1.31 -10.62
CA SER A 323 11.57 1.99 -11.43
C SER A 323 10.16 1.92 -10.83
N MET A 324 9.74 0.75 -10.33
CA MET A 324 8.43 0.58 -9.70
C MET A 324 8.35 1.32 -8.36
N LEU A 325 9.41 1.23 -7.54
CA LEU A 325 9.50 1.97 -6.29
C LEU A 325 9.42 3.49 -6.52
N ALA A 326 10.14 3.98 -7.53
CA ALA A 326 10.15 5.41 -7.86
C ALA A 326 8.78 5.91 -8.35
N LYS A 327 8.06 5.11 -9.16
CA LYS A 327 6.69 5.45 -9.58
C LYS A 327 5.75 5.58 -8.36
N ALA A 328 5.80 4.62 -7.44
CA ALA A 328 5.00 4.67 -6.22
C ALA A 328 5.42 5.86 -5.32
N ALA A 329 6.73 6.08 -5.13
CA ALA A 329 7.26 7.18 -4.32
C ALA A 329 6.90 8.56 -4.91
N VAL A 330 6.98 8.75 -6.24
CA VAL A 330 6.54 9.97 -6.93
C VAL A 330 5.06 10.24 -6.70
N LYS A 331 4.21 9.20 -6.82
CA LYS A 331 2.77 9.30 -6.59
C LYS A 331 2.45 9.67 -5.13
N ALA A 332 3.14 9.06 -4.16
CA ALA A 332 2.97 9.37 -2.75
C ALA A 332 3.47 10.78 -2.36
N ALA A 333 4.44 11.34 -3.10
CA ALA A 333 5.04 12.65 -2.83
C ALA A 333 4.30 13.82 -3.50
N GLN A 334 3.25 13.59 -4.29
CA GLN A 334 2.40 14.59 -4.93
C GLN A 334 1.27 15.05 -4.00
#